data_33cfc4f5a1f1a7c7d1223ae28ed156bd
#
_entry.id   33cfc4f5a1f1a7c7d1223ae28ed156bd
#
_cell.length_a   1.000
_cell.length_b   1.000
_cell.length_c   1.000
_cell.angle_alpha   90.00
_cell.angle_beta   90.00
_cell.angle_gamma   90.00
#
_symmetry.space_group_name_H-M   'P 1'
#
loop_
_entity.id
_entity.type
_entity.pdbx_description
1 polymer ?
#
loop_
_entity_poly.entity_id
_entity_poly.type
_entity_poly.pdbx_seq_one_letter_code
_entity_poly.pdbx_strand_id
1 'polypeptide(L)'
;MQSNTSAQAKHQYANNKAEHIGSFLRALPLKKARYDFADRVIYEETLRQVESAEIDNLIDIQLDLDCSVMTDGDFRRSWWHFDFLEQLDGIEQYKTAQGTPYHNAITKPIGVRVMGKIAWTAQHTSVAHYAYLHQAIEGFATAKYCIPSPTTLLFPQLINNRFYHHQLDMYIDDIAQAYREAIDALYQAGCRYLQLNDEFWAYLSDQECRVHASQLGWDAHELARLGVKILNLALQDKPHDLFISLHIDRGNFSSSWLYQGSYDWVSDYIFTQLTQIDRFLLEFDTQRAGGFECLAKLQHTQAEVFLGLISSKTDYLENEQEISMRLHQATQYLPLQQLGLCLQSGFASSEEGNKLAYAMQWEKIKLMNQVAKKFWP
;
A
#
# COMPACT_ATOMS: atom_id res chain seq x y z
N MET A 1 22.64 -25.54 6.84
CA MET A 1 21.86 -25.63 5.58
C MET A 1 20.69 -24.65 5.49
N GLN A 2 20.28 -23.99 6.56
CA GLN A 2 19.16 -23.00 6.55
C GLN A 2 19.53 -21.61 5.97
N SER A 3 20.81 -21.23 5.88
CA SER A 3 21.21 -19.90 5.39
C SER A 3 21.16 -19.73 3.86
N ASN A 4 21.12 -20.82 3.07
CA ASN A 4 21.06 -20.73 1.61
C ASN A 4 19.63 -20.59 1.05
N THR A 5 18.61 -21.04 1.79
CA THR A 5 17.21 -20.97 1.34
C THR A 5 16.61 -19.58 1.50
N SER A 6 17.00 -18.84 2.54
CA SER A 6 16.49 -17.49 2.79
C SER A 6 17.03 -16.42 1.81
N ALA A 7 18.29 -16.52 1.43
CA ALA A 7 18.87 -15.68 0.39
C ALA A 7 18.24 -15.95 -0.99
N GLN A 8 17.90 -17.22 -1.29
CA GLN A 8 17.23 -17.60 -2.53
C GLN A 8 15.78 -17.08 -2.61
N ALA A 9 15.02 -17.07 -1.50
CA ALA A 9 13.66 -16.54 -1.48
C ALA A 9 13.64 -15.03 -1.78
N LYS A 10 14.53 -14.23 -1.17
CA LYS A 10 14.65 -12.79 -1.48
C LYS A 10 15.12 -12.53 -2.91
N HIS A 11 15.98 -13.38 -3.47
CA HIS A 11 16.40 -13.31 -4.88
C HIS A 11 15.24 -13.50 -5.87
N GLN A 12 14.23 -14.27 -5.52
CA GLN A 12 13.07 -14.48 -6.39
C GLN A 12 12.28 -13.17 -6.60
N TYR A 13 12.16 -12.33 -5.56
CA TYR A 13 11.48 -11.04 -5.66
C TYR A 13 12.35 -9.97 -6.35
N ALA A 14 13.66 -10.01 -6.16
CA ALA A 14 14.60 -9.07 -6.76
C ALA A 14 14.65 -9.16 -8.31
N ASN A 15 14.31 -10.31 -8.88
CA ASN A 15 14.27 -10.51 -10.34
C ASN A 15 12.99 -9.91 -10.99
N ASN A 16 11.94 -9.68 -10.24
CA ASN A 16 10.75 -9.00 -10.75
C ASN A 16 10.97 -7.49 -10.75
N LYS A 17 10.95 -6.88 -11.91
CA LYS A 17 11.18 -5.44 -12.11
C LYS A 17 9.93 -4.67 -12.55
N ALA A 18 8.77 -5.34 -12.60
CA ALA A 18 7.47 -4.74 -12.87
C ALA A 18 6.43 -5.25 -11.85
N GLU A 19 5.68 -4.35 -11.24
CA GLU A 19 4.74 -4.72 -10.19
C GLU A 19 3.54 -3.77 -10.11
N HIS A 20 2.32 -4.32 -10.04
CA HIS A 20 1.13 -3.55 -9.70
C HIS A 20 1.03 -3.35 -8.17
N ILE A 21 0.27 -2.33 -7.73
CA ILE A 21 0.20 -1.96 -6.31
C ILE A 21 -0.72 -2.89 -5.50
N GLY A 22 -1.77 -3.43 -6.12
CA GLY A 22 -2.54 -4.49 -5.46
C GLY A 22 -4.05 -4.41 -5.64
N SER A 23 -4.67 -3.25 -5.52
CA SER A 23 -6.12 -3.13 -5.67
C SER A 23 -6.56 -2.95 -7.12
N PHE A 24 -7.69 -3.58 -7.47
CA PHE A 24 -8.28 -3.56 -8.81
C PHE A 24 -9.70 -3.05 -8.80
N LEU A 25 -10.18 -2.54 -9.95
CA LEU A 25 -11.58 -2.18 -10.13
C LEU A 25 -12.46 -3.43 -9.97
N ARG A 26 -13.51 -3.31 -9.16
CA ARG A 26 -14.47 -4.39 -8.95
C ARG A 26 -15.31 -4.59 -10.19
N ALA A 27 -15.44 -5.85 -10.64
CA ALA A 27 -16.35 -6.24 -11.69
C ALA A 27 -17.84 -6.06 -11.27
N LEU A 28 -18.72 -6.00 -12.24
CA LEU A 28 -20.16 -5.78 -11.99
C LEU A 28 -20.79 -6.81 -11.04
N PRO A 29 -20.50 -8.13 -11.14
CA PRO A 29 -21.06 -9.11 -10.20
C PRO A 29 -20.71 -8.80 -8.76
N LEU A 30 -19.45 -8.45 -8.48
CA LEU A 30 -19.01 -8.10 -7.14
C LEU A 30 -19.67 -6.82 -6.63
N LYS A 31 -19.74 -5.77 -7.45
CA LYS A 31 -20.44 -4.53 -7.09
C LYS A 31 -21.90 -4.79 -6.74
N LYS A 32 -22.58 -5.58 -7.58
CA LYS A 32 -23.98 -5.95 -7.32
C LYS A 32 -24.13 -6.72 -6.01
N ALA A 33 -23.30 -7.73 -5.77
CA ALA A 33 -23.37 -8.52 -4.54
C ALA A 33 -23.14 -7.66 -3.28
N ARG A 34 -22.23 -6.68 -3.33
CA ARG A 34 -22.01 -5.74 -2.22
C ARG A 34 -23.23 -4.84 -1.95
N TYR A 35 -23.89 -4.33 -3.00
CA TYR A 35 -25.15 -3.58 -2.86
C TYR A 35 -26.27 -4.47 -2.30
N ASP A 36 -26.44 -5.67 -2.85
CA ASP A 36 -27.48 -6.61 -2.40
C ASP A 36 -27.25 -7.02 -0.92
N PHE A 37 -26.00 -7.15 -0.49
CA PHE A 37 -25.66 -7.42 0.91
C PHE A 37 -25.96 -6.21 1.82
N ALA A 38 -25.53 -5.01 1.40
CA ALA A 38 -25.82 -3.78 2.16
C ALA A 38 -27.33 -3.55 2.34
N ASP A 39 -28.12 -3.86 1.32
CA ASP A 39 -29.60 -3.81 1.33
C ASP A 39 -30.24 -5.04 1.97
N ARG A 40 -29.45 -5.99 2.53
CA ARG A 40 -29.91 -7.24 3.16
C ARG A 40 -30.72 -8.16 2.25
N VAL A 41 -30.48 -8.10 0.93
CA VAL A 41 -31.09 -8.97 -0.08
C VAL A 41 -30.44 -10.34 -0.11
N ILE A 42 -29.11 -10.38 0.16
CA ILE A 42 -28.34 -11.62 0.24
C ILE A 42 -27.68 -11.76 1.62
N TYR A 43 -27.32 -12.99 2.00
CA TYR A 43 -26.56 -13.29 3.21
C TYR A 43 -25.05 -13.11 2.98
N GLU A 44 -24.28 -12.97 4.06
CA GLU A 44 -22.82 -12.83 4.03
C GLU A 44 -22.15 -14.00 3.29
N GLU A 45 -22.62 -15.23 3.50
CA GLU A 45 -22.08 -16.41 2.80
C GLU A 45 -22.18 -16.27 1.28
N THR A 46 -23.30 -15.76 0.76
CA THR A 46 -23.47 -15.50 -0.68
C THR A 46 -22.50 -14.43 -1.17
N LEU A 47 -22.31 -13.34 -0.40
CA LEU A 47 -21.31 -12.33 -0.73
C LEU A 47 -19.90 -12.94 -0.79
N ARG A 48 -19.52 -13.76 0.22
CA ARG A 48 -18.20 -14.43 0.25
C ARG A 48 -17.98 -15.37 -0.94
N GLN A 49 -19.02 -16.06 -1.40
CA GLN A 49 -18.93 -16.89 -2.60
C GLN A 49 -18.66 -16.06 -3.85
N VAL A 50 -19.36 -14.93 -4.02
CA VAL A 50 -19.12 -14.01 -5.15
C VAL A 50 -17.73 -13.38 -5.08
N GLU A 51 -17.30 -12.93 -3.90
CA GLU A 51 -15.94 -12.41 -3.68
C GLU A 51 -14.88 -13.43 -4.08
N SER A 52 -15.04 -14.68 -3.66
CA SER A 52 -14.11 -15.76 -4.00
C SER A 52 -14.05 -16.01 -5.52
N ALA A 53 -15.21 -16.14 -6.17
CA ALA A 53 -15.27 -16.34 -7.62
C ALA A 53 -14.61 -15.17 -8.40
N GLU A 54 -14.82 -13.93 -7.96
CA GLU A 54 -14.22 -12.77 -8.62
C GLU A 54 -12.71 -12.64 -8.33
N ILE A 55 -12.22 -13.13 -7.17
CA ILE A 55 -10.78 -13.23 -6.89
C ILE A 55 -10.14 -14.30 -7.78
N ASP A 56 -10.79 -15.46 -7.97
CA ASP A 56 -10.29 -16.51 -8.87
C ASP A 56 -10.21 -16.00 -10.32
N ASN A 57 -11.24 -15.32 -10.81
CA ASN A 57 -11.23 -14.66 -12.12
C ASN A 57 -10.09 -13.62 -12.23
N LEU A 58 -9.85 -12.86 -11.17
CA LEU A 58 -8.77 -11.87 -11.14
C LEU A 58 -7.38 -12.53 -11.18
N ILE A 59 -7.21 -13.67 -10.51
CA ILE A 59 -5.97 -14.44 -10.54
C ILE A 59 -5.69 -14.94 -11.97
N ASP A 60 -6.69 -15.49 -12.66
CA ASP A 60 -6.56 -15.92 -14.06
C ASP A 60 -6.13 -14.76 -14.97
N ILE A 61 -6.74 -13.58 -14.80
CA ILE A 61 -6.36 -12.39 -15.56
C ILE A 61 -4.91 -11.96 -15.25
N GLN A 62 -4.49 -11.99 -13.99
CA GLN A 62 -3.12 -11.66 -13.60
C GLN A 62 -2.11 -12.66 -14.19
N LEU A 63 -2.47 -13.95 -14.28
CA LEU A 63 -1.67 -14.99 -14.95
C LEU A 63 -1.55 -14.68 -16.45
N ASP A 64 -2.63 -14.41 -17.14
CA ASP A 64 -2.67 -14.06 -18.57
C ASP A 64 -1.85 -12.80 -18.89
N LEU A 65 -1.66 -11.93 -17.90
CA LEU A 65 -0.86 -10.71 -18.00
C LEU A 65 0.62 -10.90 -17.60
N ASP A 66 1.07 -12.14 -17.38
CA ASP A 66 2.43 -12.46 -16.93
C ASP A 66 2.81 -11.77 -15.59
N CYS A 67 1.86 -11.57 -14.68
CA CYS A 67 2.16 -11.02 -13.36
C CYS A 67 2.86 -12.07 -12.50
N SER A 68 4.10 -11.84 -12.11
CA SER A 68 4.86 -12.73 -11.22
C SER A 68 4.52 -12.54 -9.73
N VAL A 69 3.91 -11.40 -9.40
CA VAL A 69 3.39 -11.05 -8.07
C VAL A 69 1.91 -10.74 -8.20
N MET A 70 1.08 -11.41 -7.42
CA MET A 70 -0.38 -11.34 -7.53
C MET A 70 -1.03 -10.98 -6.20
N THR A 71 -2.21 -10.35 -6.27
CA THR A 71 -3.03 -9.97 -5.12
C THR A 71 -4.48 -10.41 -5.30
N ASP A 72 -5.26 -10.32 -4.22
CA ASP A 72 -6.72 -10.52 -4.23
C ASP A 72 -7.51 -9.29 -4.74
N GLY A 73 -6.81 -8.26 -5.21
CA GLY A 73 -7.42 -7.02 -5.72
C GLY A 73 -8.09 -6.15 -4.67
N ASP A 74 -7.93 -6.46 -3.39
CA ASP A 74 -8.68 -5.88 -2.27
C ASP A 74 -10.21 -6.10 -2.42
N PHE A 75 -10.63 -7.19 -3.10
CA PHE A 75 -12.04 -7.42 -3.44
C PHE A 75 -12.93 -7.70 -2.23
N ARG A 76 -12.34 -8.10 -1.10
CA ARG A 76 -13.05 -8.29 0.17
C ARG A 76 -13.13 -7.04 1.04
N ARG A 77 -12.53 -5.91 0.59
CA ARG A 77 -12.47 -4.64 1.33
C ARG A 77 -13.38 -3.58 0.73
N SER A 78 -13.97 -2.75 1.58
CA SER A 78 -14.63 -1.49 1.20
C SER A 78 -13.62 -0.35 1.13
N TRP A 79 -12.64 -0.34 2.05
CA TRP A 79 -11.56 0.65 2.15
C TRP A 79 -10.23 -0.02 2.41
N TRP A 80 -9.16 0.44 1.75
CA TRP A 80 -7.83 -0.14 1.86
C TRP A 80 -7.27 -0.14 3.30
N HIS A 81 -7.65 0.82 4.15
CA HIS A 81 -7.12 0.99 5.52
C HIS A 81 -8.17 0.80 6.61
N PHE A 82 -9.41 1.30 6.46
CA PHE A 82 -10.41 1.21 7.51
C PHE A 82 -10.77 -0.24 7.84
N ASP A 83 -10.96 -1.08 6.82
CA ASP A 83 -11.32 -2.49 6.99
C ASP A 83 -10.25 -3.32 7.75
N PHE A 84 -9.01 -2.85 7.75
CA PHE A 84 -7.95 -3.44 8.56
C PHE A 84 -7.93 -2.81 9.98
N LEU A 85 -7.95 -1.48 10.06
CA LEU A 85 -7.78 -0.77 11.33
C LEU A 85 -8.93 -0.99 12.28
N GLU A 86 -10.18 -1.04 11.80
CA GLU A 86 -11.38 -1.24 12.65
C GLU A 86 -11.44 -2.62 13.30
N GLN A 87 -10.68 -3.59 12.81
CA GLN A 87 -10.59 -4.92 13.38
C GLN A 87 -9.48 -5.05 14.44
N LEU A 88 -8.63 -4.04 14.62
CA LEU A 88 -7.71 -3.99 15.76
C LEU A 88 -8.50 -3.66 17.02
N ASP A 89 -8.21 -4.35 18.12
CA ASP A 89 -8.77 -3.97 19.41
C ASP A 89 -8.44 -2.50 19.70
N GLY A 90 -9.35 -1.79 20.35
CA GLY A 90 -9.19 -0.39 20.70
C GLY A 90 -9.44 0.62 19.60
N ILE A 91 -9.72 0.19 18.37
CA ILE A 91 -10.09 1.05 17.24
C ILE A 91 -11.55 0.81 16.86
N GLU A 92 -12.26 1.89 16.60
CA GLU A 92 -13.67 1.87 16.21
C GLU A 92 -13.89 2.70 14.95
N GLN A 93 -14.61 2.14 13.97
CA GLN A 93 -15.12 2.91 12.85
C GLN A 93 -16.32 3.75 13.30
N TYR A 94 -16.41 4.97 12.82
CA TYR A 94 -17.52 5.85 13.14
C TYR A 94 -17.92 6.73 11.96
N LYS A 95 -19.15 7.25 11.99
CA LYS A 95 -19.63 8.20 11.01
C LYS A 95 -19.10 9.60 11.34
N THR A 96 -18.34 10.19 10.44
CA THR A 96 -17.86 11.58 10.53
C THR A 96 -18.95 12.57 10.11
N ALA A 97 -18.76 13.86 10.42
CA ALA A 97 -19.69 14.91 9.99
C ALA A 97 -19.71 15.08 8.46
N GLN A 98 -18.55 14.88 7.81
CA GLN A 98 -18.39 14.96 6.36
C GLN A 98 -17.24 14.01 5.93
N GLY A 99 -17.26 13.60 4.65
CA GLY A 99 -16.16 12.84 4.07
C GLY A 99 -14.89 13.67 3.95
N THR A 100 -13.76 12.98 3.73
CA THR A 100 -12.47 13.62 3.46
C THR A 100 -12.49 14.26 2.08
N PRO A 101 -12.21 15.58 1.95
CA PRO A 101 -12.15 16.25 0.67
C PRO A 101 -10.83 15.94 -0.05
N TYR A 102 -10.90 15.28 -1.19
CA TYR A 102 -9.85 15.16 -2.19
C TYR A 102 -9.93 16.32 -3.18
N HIS A 103 -8.96 16.48 -4.06
CA HIS A 103 -8.92 17.60 -5.02
C HIS A 103 -10.23 17.78 -5.83
N ASN A 104 -10.80 16.71 -6.36
CA ASN A 104 -12.05 16.71 -7.14
C ASN A 104 -13.07 15.65 -6.68
N ALA A 105 -12.99 15.20 -5.46
CA ALA A 105 -13.87 14.18 -4.91
C ALA A 105 -14.01 14.35 -3.39
N ILE A 106 -15.07 13.77 -2.82
CA ILE A 106 -15.28 13.69 -1.39
C ILE A 106 -15.61 12.25 -1.05
N THR A 107 -14.97 11.70 -0.02
CA THR A 107 -15.24 10.32 0.42
C THR A 107 -16.59 10.22 1.15
N LYS A 108 -17.04 8.99 1.38
CA LYS A 108 -18.11 8.75 2.35
C LYS A 108 -17.69 9.31 3.73
N PRO A 109 -18.66 9.76 4.55
CA PRO A 109 -18.36 10.32 5.88
C PRO A 109 -18.08 9.21 6.90
N ILE A 110 -16.95 8.51 6.72
CA ILE A 110 -16.49 7.41 7.55
C ILE A 110 -15.07 7.72 8.02
N GLY A 111 -14.75 7.34 9.25
CA GLY A 111 -13.42 7.44 9.83
C GLY A 111 -13.23 6.40 10.93
N VAL A 112 -12.01 6.31 11.43
CA VAL A 112 -11.67 5.49 12.60
C VAL A 112 -11.22 6.37 13.76
N ARG A 113 -11.39 5.89 14.98
CA ARG A 113 -10.96 6.56 16.21
C ARG A 113 -10.42 5.57 17.22
N VAL A 114 -9.49 6.03 18.04
CA VAL A 114 -8.91 5.24 19.12
C VAL A 114 -9.78 5.37 20.35
N MET A 115 -10.33 4.25 20.83
CA MET A 115 -11.25 4.18 21.96
C MET A 115 -10.72 3.34 23.13
N GLY A 116 -9.66 2.56 22.91
CA GLY A 116 -9.08 1.66 23.88
C GLY A 116 -7.62 1.35 23.59
N LYS A 117 -7.06 0.36 24.31
CA LYS A 117 -5.73 -0.16 24.03
C LYS A 117 -5.73 -0.83 22.67
N ILE A 118 -4.79 -0.38 21.79
CA ILE A 118 -4.60 -0.99 20.47
C ILE A 118 -3.91 -2.33 20.63
N ALA A 119 -4.51 -3.38 20.09
CA ALA A 119 -3.92 -4.72 20.06
C ALA A 119 -4.39 -5.51 18.84
N TRP A 120 -3.61 -6.51 18.46
CA TRP A 120 -3.98 -7.48 17.45
C TRP A 120 -5.01 -8.47 18.00
N THR A 121 -5.93 -8.92 17.15
CA THR A 121 -6.88 -9.98 17.49
C THR A 121 -6.77 -11.17 16.53
N ALA A 122 -6.84 -12.38 17.08
CA ALA A 122 -6.80 -13.62 16.29
C ALA A 122 -8.00 -13.79 15.34
N GLN A 123 -9.08 -13.01 15.54
CA GLN A 123 -10.27 -13.00 14.69
C GLN A 123 -10.13 -12.07 13.48
N HIS A 124 -9.02 -11.36 13.34
CA HIS A 124 -8.80 -10.43 12.22
C HIS A 124 -8.85 -11.15 10.88
N THR A 125 -9.73 -10.71 9.98
CA THR A 125 -10.06 -11.42 8.73
C THR A 125 -8.92 -11.47 7.71
N SER A 126 -7.94 -10.59 7.81
CA SER A 126 -6.82 -10.51 6.85
C SER A 126 -6.03 -11.82 6.75
N VAL A 127 -5.91 -12.59 7.83
CA VAL A 127 -5.22 -13.89 7.83
C VAL A 127 -5.96 -14.89 6.94
N ALA A 128 -7.27 -14.97 7.08
CA ALA A 128 -8.11 -15.87 6.26
C ALA A 128 -8.14 -15.41 4.78
N HIS A 129 -8.19 -14.10 4.54
CA HIS A 129 -8.14 -13.53 3.19
C HIS A 129 -6.81 -13.84 2.49
N TYR A 130 -5.69 -13.69 3.23
CA TYR A 130 -4.37 -14.06 2.70
C TYR A 130 -4.26 -15.57 2.44
N ALA A 131 -4.71 -16.41 3.37
CA ALA A 131 -4.66 -17.86 3.21
C ALA A 131 -5.42 -18.32 1.95
N TYR A 132 -6.57 -17.71 1.66
CA TYR A 132 -7.31 -17.98 0.43
C TYR A 132 -6.48 -17.62 -0.82
N LEU A 133 -5.94 -16.40 -0.88
CA LEU A 133 -5.09 -15.95 -2.00
C LEU A 133 -3.88 -16.88 -2.18
N HIS A 134 -3.19 -17.19 -1.08
CA HIS A 134 -2.00 -18.05 -1.10
C HIS A 134 -2.32 -19.43 -1.68
N GLN A 135 -3.43 -20.04 -1.25
CA GLN A 135 -3.88 -21.33 -1.77
C GLN A 135 -4.26 -21.28 -3.25
N ALA A 136 -4.95 -20.21 -3.68
CA ALA A 136 -5.42 -20.04 -5.05
C ALA A 136 -4.29 -19.87 -6.08
N ILE A 137 -3.14 -19.32 -5.67
CA ILE A 137 -1.98 -19.07 -6.56
C ILE A 137 -0.78 -19.98 -6.28
N GLU A 138 -0.92 -20.97 -5.41
CA GLU A 138 0.19 -21.86 -5.03
C GLU A 138 0.85 -22.52 -6.24
N GLY A 139 2.16 -22.30 -6.39
CA GLY A 139 2.97 -22.85 -7.48
C GLY A 139 2.97 -22.06 -8.79
N PHE A 140 2.17 -20.99 -8.92
CA PHE A 140 2.10 -20.18 -10.15
C PHE A 140 2.82 -18.83 -10.02
N ALA A 141 2.65 -18.15 -8.88
CA ALA A 141 3.17 -16.81 -8.67
C ALA A 141 3.45 -16.57 -7.18
N THR A 142 3.88 -15.34 -6.87
CA THR A 142 4.04 -14.88 -5.50
C THR A 142 2.77 -14.20 -5.01
N ALA A 143 2.20 -14.69 -3.89
CA ALA A 143 1.14 -13.99 -3.19
C ALA A 143 1.70 -12.75 -2.47
N LYS A 144 1.26 -11.57 -2.87
CA LYS A 144 1.50 -10.32 -2.16
C LYS A 144 0.25 -9.92 -1.40
N TYR A 145 0.41 -9.61 -0.12
CA TYR A 145 -0.68 -9.06 0.69
C TYR A 145 -0.42 -7.61 1.05
N CYS A 146 -1.47 -6.79 1.05
CA CYS A 146 -1.38 -5.36 1.33
C CYS A 146 -2.11 -5.04 2.63
N ILE A 147 -1.45 -4.30 3.54
CA ILE A 147 -2.07 -3.76 4.74
C ILE A 147 -1.70 -2.27 4.88
N PRO A 148 -2.48 -1.45 5.59
CA PRO A 148 -2.05 -0.09 5.90
C PRO A 148 -0.78 -0.11 6.74
N SER A 149 0.09 0.88 6.54
CA SER A 149 1.27 1.09 7.39
C SER A 149 0.86 1.51 8.81
N PRO A 150 1.60 1.15 9.86
CA PRO A 150 1.34 1.60 11.22
C PRO A 150 1.38 3.12 11.38
N THR A 151 2.09 3.83 10.51
CA THR A 151 2.12 5.30 10.44
C THR A 151 0.75 5.93 10.16
N THR A 152 -0.20 5.18 9.58
CA THR A 152 -1.59 5.64 9.41
C THR A 152 -2.22 6.08 10.73
N LEU A 153 -1.78 5.52 11.85
CA LEU A 153 -2.25 5.91 13.18
C LEU A 153 -1.51 7.15 13.75
N LEU A 154 -0.54 7.71 13.04
CA LEU A 154 0.18 8.95 13.43
C LEU A 154 -0.42 10.22 12.85
N PHE A 155 -1.46 10.14 12.02
CA PHE A 155 -2.14 11.36 11.59
C PHE A 155 -2.65 12.15 12.80
N PRO A 156 -2.54 13.51 12.79
CA PRO A 156 -2.84 14.34 13.96
C PRO A 156 -4.22 14.10 14.59
N GLN A 157 -5.23 13.75 13.80
CA GLN A 157 -6.56 13.42 14.30
C GLN A 157 -6.64 12.09 15.07
N LEU A 158 -5.71 11.17 14.86
CA LEU A 158 -5.67 9.87 15.53
C LEU A 158 -4.70 9.87 16.72
N ILE A 159 -3.52 10.47 16.57
CA ILE A 159 -2.51 10.55 17.64
C ILE A 159 -3.00 11.43 18.81
N ASN A 160 -3.85 12.42 18.55
CA ASN A 160 -4.48 13.27 19.57
C ASN A 160 -5.68 12.59 20.27
N ASN A 161 -5.69 11.27 20.40
CA ASN A 161 -6.77 10.53 21.02
C ASN A 161 -6.78 10.70 22.56
N ARG A 162 -7.98 10.50 23.17
CA ARG A 162 -8.18 10.66 24.60
C ARG A 162 -7.68 9.48 25.43
N PHE A 163 -7.64 8.28 24.86
CA PHE A 163 -7.26 7.08 25.59
C PHE A 163 -5.79 7.11 26.00
N TYR A 164 -4.90 7.45 25.05
CA TYR A 164 -3.46 7.55 25.31
C TYR A 164 -2.99 8.96 25.69
N HIS A 165 -3.89 9.81 26.17
CA HIS A 165 -3.58 11.19 26.51
C HIS A 165 -2.30 11.31 27.35
N HIS A 166 -1.28 12.03 26.87
CA HIS A 166 0.06 12.15 27.47
C HIS A 166 0.87 10.84 27.60
N GLN A 167 0.50 9.76 26.95
CA GLN A 167 1.19 8.46 26.97
C GLN A 167 1.64 8.06 25.55
N LEU A 168 2.36 8.97 24.88
CA LEU A 168 2.76 8.80 23.49
C LEU A 168 3.64 7.54 23.28
N ASP A 169 4.57 7.26 24.19
CA ASP A 169 5.42 6.06 24.07
C ASP A 169 4.57 4.79 24.16
N MET A 170 3.59 4.72 25.08
CA MET A 170 2.68 3.59 25.18
C MET A 170 1.82 3.44 23.92
N TYR A 171 1.37 4.56 23.33
CA TYR A 171 0.65 4.54 22.05
C TYR A 171 1.47 3.92 20.92
N ILE A 172 2.72 4.37 20.77
CA ILE A 172 3.65 3.84 19.77
C ILE A 172 3.96 2.36 19.99
N ASP A 173 4.23 1.96 21.24
CA ASP A 173 4.58 0.59 21.60
C ASP A 173 3.40 -0.38 21.36
N ASP A 174 2.17 0.01 21.72
CA ASP A 174 0.97 -0.81 21.51
C ASP A 174 0.68 -0.99 20.00
N ILE A 175 0.81 0.06 19.19
CA ILE A 175 0.66 -0.05 17.73
C ILE A 175 1.75 -0.97 17.16
N ALA A 176 3.00 -0.73 17.52
CA ALA A 176 4.11 -1.54 17.01
C ALA A 176 3.95 -3.02 17.39
N GLN A 177 3.47 -3.32 18.60
CA GLN A 177 3.18 -4.68 19.04
C GLN A 177 2.04 -5.31 18.24
N ALA A 178 0.93 -4.58 18.03
CA ALA A 178 -0.20 -5.07 17.23
C ALA A 178 0.23 -5.41 15.81
N TYR A 179 1.09 -4.58 15.20
CA TYR A 179 1.62 -4.85 13.85
C TYR A 179 2.63 -6.01 13.82
N ARG A 180 3.48 -6.18 14.83
CA ARG A 180 4.34 -7.38 14.92
C ARG A 180 3.50 -8.66 14.96
N GLU A 181 2.45 -8.68 15.76
CA GLU A 181 1.54 -9.83 15.87
C GLU A 181 0.77 -10.07 14.56
N ALA A 182 0.32 -9.01 13.88
CA ALA A 182 -0.30 -9.10 12.55
C ALA A 182 0.66 -9.70 11.51
N ILE A 183 1.90 -9.21 11.48
CA ILE A 183 2.95 -9.68 10.57
C ILE A 183 3.29 -11.15 10.85
N ASP A 184 3.42 -11.54 12.11
CA ASP A 184 3.65 -12.95 12.48
C ASP A 184 2.48 -13.84 12.07
N ALA A 185 1.24 -13.44 12.34
CA ALA A 185 0.04 -14.19 11.95
C ALA A 185 -0.04 -14.39 10.41
N LEU A 186 0.23 -13.36 9.62
CA LEU A 186 0.30 -13.45 8.17
C LEU A 186 1.46 -14.34 7.71
N TYR A 187 2.62 -14.23 8.34
CA TYR A 187 3.78 -15.08 8.04
C TYR A 187 3.51 -16.56 8.31
N GLN A 188 2.86 -16.89 9.44
CA GLN A 188 2.44 -18.23 9.78
C GLN A 188 1.41 -18.78 8.79
N ALA A 189 0.56 -17.93 8.20
CA ALA A 189 -0.35 -18.27 7.12
C ALA A 189 0.34 -18.48 5.76
N GLY A 190 1.68 -18.32 5.69
CA GLY A 190 2.46 -18.52 4.48
C GLY A 190 2.91 -17.23 3.78
N CYS A 191 2.60 -16.03 4.33
CA CYS A 191 2.99 -14.76 3.70
C CYS A 191 4.52 -14.61 3.66
N ARG A 192 5.03 -14.33 2.47
CA ARG A 192 6.46 -14.05 2.24
C ARG A 192 6.69 -12.71 1.54
N TYR A 193 5.62 -12.07 1.08
CA TYR A 193 5.65 -10.73 0.53
C TYR A 193 4.50 -9.88 1.12
N LEU A 194 4.85 -8.92 1.96
CA LEU A 194 3.92 -7.99 2.58
C LEU A 194 4.19 -6.57 2.11
N GLN A 195 3.16 -5.89 1.61
CA GLN A 195 3.19 -4.47 1.24
C GLN A 195 2.52 -3.64 2.34
N LEU A 196 3.22 -2.62 2.81
CA LEU A 196 2.68 -1.58 3.68
C LEU A 196 2.27 -0.39 2.82
N ASN A 197 0.98 -0.02 2.83
CA ASN A 197 0.48 1.16 2.14
C ASN A 197 0.52 2.37 3.08
N ASP A 198 1.15 3.47 2.65
CA ASP A 198 1.51 4.57 3.52
C ASP A 198 1.24 5.94 2.89
N GLU A 199 0.21 6.62 3.34
CA GLU A 199 -0.09 8.01 2.98
C GLU A 199 0.54 9.04 3.94
N PHE A 200 1.05 8.62 5.10
CA PHE A 200 1.60 9.53 6.11
C PHE A 200 2.86 10.25 5.61
N TRP A 201 3.73 9.56 4.86
CA TRP A 201 4.90 10.20 4.27
C TRP A 201 4.54 11.18 3.16
N ALA A 202 3.44 10.93 2.44
CA ALA A 202 2.90 11.88 1.47
C ALA A 202 2.33 13.13 2.17
N TYR A 203 1.60 12.95 3.29
CA TYR A 203 1.15 14.04 4.14
C TYR A 203 2.31 14.92 4.62
N LEU A 204 3.42 14.31 5.08
CA LEU A 204 4.61 15.05 5.49
C LEU A 204 5.41 15.65 4.32
N SER A 205 5.28 15.14 3.11
CA SER A 205 5.86 15.73 1.91
C SER A 205 5.16 17.06 1.51
N ASP A 206 3.88 17.19 1.87
CA ASP A 206 3.07 18.37 1.56
C ASP A 206 3.31 19.49 2.57
N GLN A 207 3.70 20.69 2.06
CA GLN A 207 3.98 21.85 2.90
C GLN A 207 2.74 22.33 3.66
N GLU A 208 1.57 22.33 3.01
CA GLU A 208 0.32 22.79 3.65
C GLU A 208 -0.07 21.83 4.78
N CYS A 209 0.14 20.53 4.59
CA CYS A 209 -0.11 19.52 5.63
C CYS A 209 0.84 19.68 6.82
N ARG A 210 2.11 20.01 6.60
CA ARG A 210 3.04 20.31 7.71
C ARG A 210 2.63 21.55 8.49
N VAL A 211 2.16 22.59 7.82
CA VAL A 211 1.60 23.78 8.48
C VAL A 211 0.35 23.41 9.29
N HIS A 212 -0.54 22.61 8.72
CA HIS A 212 -1.73 22.13 9.42
C HIS A 212 -1.36 21.27 10.65
N ALA A 213 -0.38 20.37 10.55
CA ALA A 213 0.12 19.62 11.70
C ALA A 213 0.59 20.54 12.83
N SER A 214 1.33 21.59 12.49
CA SER A 214 1.79 22.60 13.47
C SER A 214 0.63 23.33 14.15
N GLN A 215 -0.44 23.65 13.44
CA GLN A 215 -1.66 24.23 14.02
C GLN A 215 -2.36 23.30 15.01
N LEU A 216 -2.18 21.98 14.83
CA LEU A 216 -2.68 20.93 15.72
C LEU A 216 -1.71 20.56 16.86
N GLY A 217 -0.60 21.29 16.97
CA GLY A 217 0.38 21.17 18.05
C GLY A 217 1.52 20.18 17.77
N TRP A 218 1.71 19.75 16.50
CA TRP A 218 2.74 18.79 16.12
C TRP A 218 3.84 19.42 15.26
N ASP A 219 5.08 19.25 15.68
CA ASP A 219 6.23 19.52 14.81
C ASP A 219 6.37 18.41 13.75
N ALA A 220 6.54 18.79 12.48
CA ALA A 220 6.61 17.84 11.38
C ALA A 220 7.83 16.91 11.46
N HIS A 221 8.98 17.40 11.97
CA HIS A 221 10.16 16.56 12.18
C HIS A 221 9.97 15.58 13.32
N GLU A 222 9.21 15.96 14.36
CA GLU A 222 8.82 15.04 15.43
C GLU A 222 7.92 13.94 14.88
N LEU A 223 6.89 14.27 14.12
CA LEU A 223 6.03 13.29 13.45
C LEU A 223 6.84 12.35 12.54
N ALA A 224 7.80 12.86 11.77
CA ALA A 224 8.66 12.03 10.94
C ALA A 224 9.53 11.05 11.77
N ARG A 225 10.09 11.52 12.90
CA ARG A 225 10.83 10.64 13.81
C ARG A 225 9.96 9.55 14.44
N LEU A 226 8.72 9.90 14.79
CA LEU A 226 7.74 8.91 15.26
C LEU A 226 7.38 7.89 14.16
N GLY A 227 7.23 8.35 12.90
CA GLY A 227 7.02 7.46 11.75
C GLY A 227 8.16 6.46 11.55
N VAL A 228 9.40 6.91 11.66
CA VAL A 228 10.58 6.02 11.64
C VAL A 228 10.57 5.06 12.84
N LYS A 229 10.34 5.57 14.04
CA LYS A 229 10.30 4.77 15.27
C LYS A 229 9.27 3.65 15.17
N ILE A 230 8.03 3.96 14.78
CA ILE A 230 6.94 2.99 14.74
C ILE A 230 7.15 1.91 13.67
N LEU A 231 7.62 2.28 12.48
CA LEU A 231 7.93 1.32 11.41
C LEU A 231 9.07 0.38 11.81
N ASN A 232 10.16 0.91 12.34
CA ASN A 232 11.28 0.08 12.79
C ASN A 232 10.88 -0.85 13.93
N LEU A 233 10.07 -0.39 14.90
CA LEU A 233 9.55 -1.24 15.98
C LEU A 233 8.56 -2.30 15.46
N ALA A 234 7.68 -1.97 14.53
CA ALA A 234 6.71 -2.90 13.94
C ALA A 234 7.40 -4.00 13.10
N LEU A 235 8.52 -3.68 12.47
CA LEU A 235 9.30 -4.60 11.64
C LEU A 235 10.48 -5.24 12.38
N GLN A 236 10.66 -4.90 13.65
CA GLN A 236 11.72 -5.48 14.48
C GLN A 236 11.52 -7.01 14.55
N ASP A 237 12.62 -7.76 14.38
CA ASP A 237 12.65 -9.22 14.44
C ASP A 237 11.76 -9.94 13.40
N LYS A 238 11.35 -9.24 12.31
CA LYS A 238 10.64 -9.90 11.21
C LYS A 238 11.44 -11.06 10.65
N PRO A 239 10.80 -12.15 10.18
CA PRO A 239 11.51 -13.26 9.53
C PRO A 239 12.38 -12.77 8.36
N HIS A 240 13.58 -13.34 8.22
CA HIS A 240 14.56 -12.91 7.22
C HIS A 240 14.10 -13.12 5.77
N ASP A 241 13.24 -14.10 5.53
CA ASP A 241 12.66 -14.43 4.23
C ASP A 241 11.34 -13.69 3.94
N LEU A 242 10.85 -12.87 4.88
CA LEU A 242 9.72 -11.98 4.65
C LEU A 242 10.20 -10.71 3.94
N PHE A 243 9.73 -10.54 2.70
CA PHE A 243 9.99 -9.35 1.89
C PHE A 243 8.97 -8.27 2.23
N ILE A 244 9.45 -7.06 2.52
CA ILE A 244 8.60 -5.90 2.86
C ILE A 244 8.75 -4.83 1.80
N SER A 245 7.63 -4.43 1.19
CA SER A 245 7.58 -3.20 0.40
C SER A 245 6.81 -2.10 1.12
N LEU A 246 7.23 -0.86 0.91
CA LEU A 246 6.54 0.34 1.38
C LEU A 246 6.03 1.12 0.17
N HIS A 247 4.71 1.20 0.02
CA HIS A 247 4.06 1.95 -1.05
C HIS A 247 3.64 3.32 -0.53
N ILE A 248 4.06 4.37 -1.25
CA ILE A 248 3.72 5.77 -0.94
C ILE A 248 3.16 6.43 -2.20
N ASP A 249 1.89 6.78 -2.18
CA ASP A 249 1.23 7.61 -3.20
C ASP A 249 0.85 8.98 -2.64
N ARG A 250 0.10 9.77 -3.39
CA ARG A 250 -0.36 11.10 -2.99
C ARG A 250 -1.87 11.13 -2.68
N GLY A 251 -2.39 9.98 -2.24
CA GLY A 251 -3.82 9.74 -2.13
C GLY A 251 -4.43 9.30 -3.46
N ASN A 252 -5.37 8.37 -3.38
CA ASN A 252 -6.00 7.75 -4.54
C ASN A 252 -7.46 7.42 -4.24
N PHE A 253 -8.36 8.32 -4.61
CA PHE A 253 -9.80 8.12 -4.45
C PHE A 253 -10.57 8.71 -5.64
N SER A 254 -11.35 7.85 -6.31
CA SER A 254 -12.23 8.27 -7.42
C SER A 254 -11.49 9.12 -8.48
N SER A 255 -10.28 8.67 -8.87
CA SER A 255 -9.36 9.36 -9.80
C SER A 255 -8.87 10.73 -9.31
N SER A 256 -8.93 10.99 -8.02
CA SER A 256 -8.46 12.22 -7.40
C SER A 256 -7.26 11.95 -6.46
N TRP A 257 -6.62 12.99 -6.03
CA TRP A 257 -5.46 12.98 -5.13
C TRP A 257 -5.70 13.89 -3.92
N LEU A 258 -4.91 13.73 -2.88
CA LEU A 258 -5.07 14.43 -1.59
C LEU A 258 -3.85 15.31 -1.28
N TYR A 259 -2.63 14.82 -1.55
CA TYR A 259 -1.37 15.47 -1.18
C TYR A 259 -0.54 15.87 -2.41
N GLN A 260 0.38 16.82 -2.21
CA GLN A 260 1.38 17.20 -3.20
C GLN A 260 2.72 17.49 -2.52
N GLY A 261 3.81 17.41 -3.26
CA GLY A 261 5.16 17.67 -2.76
C GLY A 261 6.13 16.54 -3.13
N SER A 262 7.40 16.95 -3.30
CA SER A 262 8.48 15.99 -3.59
C SER A 262 8.82 15.14 -2.37
N TYR A 263 9.50 14.01 -2.62
CA TYR A 263 10.03 13.18 -1.53
C TYR A 263 11.24 13.79 -0.81
N ASP A 264 11.79 14.92 -1.30
CA ASP A 264 13.03 15.53 -0.75
C ASP A 264 12.94 15.75 0.76
N TRP A 265 11.80 16.25 1.24
CA TRP A 265 11.62 16.54 2.66
C TRP A 265 11.62 15.27 3.54
N VAL A 266 11.03 14.19 3.07
CA VAL A 266 10.93 12.92 3.83
C VAL A 266 12.08 11.95 3.55
N SER A 267 12.87 12.16 2.51
CA SER A 267 13.83 11.20 1.98
C SER A 267 14.90 10.77 2.98
N ASP A 268 15.37 11.67 3.85
CA ASP A 268 16.32 11.31 4.91
C ASP A 268 15.71 10.37 5.95
N TYR A 269 14.42 10.48 6.21
CA TYR A 269 13.73 9.58 7.12
C TYR A 269 13.48 8.21 6.47
N ILE A 270 12.87 8.20 5.27
CA ILE A 270 12.43 6.93 4.67
C ILE A 270 13.58 6.14 4.06
N PHE A 271 14.56 6.79 3.41
CA PHE A 271 15.61 6.09 2.66
C PHE A 271 16.84 5.75 3.50
N THR A 272 17.09 6.46 4.60
CA THR A 272 18.30 6.23 5.41
C THR A 272 18.01 5.60 6.76
N GLN A 273 16.77 5.70 7.27
CA GLN A 273 16.44 5.27 8.62
C GLN A 273 15.47 4.07 8.68
N LEU A 274 14.77 3.75 7.58
CA LEU A 274 13.92 2.55 7.47
C LEU A 274 14.73 1.38 6.90
N THR A 275 15.47 0.69 7.75
CA THR A 275 16.42 -0.34 7.31
C THR A 275 15.81 -1.71 7.03
N GLN A 276 14.53 -1.90 7.33
CA GLN A 276 13.81 -3.16 7.17
C GLN A 276 12.94 -3.21 5.91
N ILE A 277 12.93 -2.13 5.12
CA ILE A 277 12.20 -2.06 3.85
C ILE A 277 13.09 -2.62 2.75
N ASP A 278 12.61 -3.64 2.04
CA ASP A 278 13.32 -4.27 0.93
C ASP A 278 13.05 -3.52 -0.40
N ARG A 279 11.82 -2.90 -0.56
CA ARG A 279 11.43 -2.19 -1.78
C ARG A 279 10.53 -1.00 -1.47
N PHE A 280 10.79 0.13 -2.11
CA PHE A 280 9.91 1.29 -2.11
C PHE A 280 9.12 1.33 -3.44
N LEU A 281 7.80 1.46 -3.36
CA LEU A 281 6.90 1.66 -4.48
C LEU A 281 6.41 3.11 -4.42
N LEU A 282 6.89 3.98 -5.29
CA LEU A 282 6.73 5.43 -5.14
C LEU A 282 5.98 6.05 -6.31
N GLU A 283 4.94 6.86 -6.04
CA GLU A 283 4.25 7.65 -7.04
C GLU A 283 5.19 8.66 -7.70
N PHE A 284 5.29 8.59 -9.03
CA PHE A 284 6.00 9.54 -9.88
C PHE A 284 5.27 9.77 -11.22
N ASP A 285 3.97 9.50 -11.32
CA ASP A 285 3.18 9.64 -12.57
C ASP A 285 3.08 11.10 -13.05
N THR A 286 3.17 12.07 -12.14
CA THR A 286 3.05 13.49 -12.44
C THR A 286 4.13 14.31 -11.72
N GLN A 287 4.26 15.59 -12.10
CA GLN A 287 5.17 16.54 -11.44
C GLN A 287 4.82 16.81 -9.96
N ARG A 288 3.64 16.41 -9.50
CA ARG A 288 3.18 16.54 -8.11
C ARG A 288 4.11 15.85 -7.12
N ALA A 289 4.75 14.75 -7.53
CA ALA A 289 5.68 13.98 -6.70
C ALA A 289 7.13 14.51 -6.74
N GLY A 290 7.43 15.52 -7.54
CA GLY A 290 8.78 16.07 -7.72
C GLY A 290 9.65 15.28 -8.68
N GLY A 291 10.97 15.49 -8.59
CA GLY A 291 12.00 14.82 -9.37
C GLY A 291 12.56 13.56 -8.70
N PHE A 292 13.64 13.02 -9.30
CA PHE A 292 14.28 11.78 -8.85
C PHE A 292 15.52 12.02 -7.97
N GLU A 293 15.88 13.28 -7.67
CA GLU A 293 17.10 13.67 -6.94
C GLU A 293 17.19 12.97 -5.56
N CYS A 294 16.06 12.83 -4.90
CA CYS A 294 15.96 12.17 -3.59
C CYS A 294 16.45 10.72 -3.61
N LEU A 295 16.38 10.02 -4.76
CA LEU A 295 16.78 8.63 -4.91
C LEU A 295 18.29 8.41 -4.70
N ALA A 296 19.12 9.45 -4.86
CA ALA A 296 20.56 9.38 -4.60
C ALA A 296 20.88 8.93 -3.18
N LYS A 297 19.98 9.14 -2.21
CA LYS A 297 20.15 8.71 -0.82
C LYS A 297 20.10 7.19 -0.63
N LEU A 298 19.59 6.45 -1.62
CA LEU A 298 19.52 4.98 -1.59
C LEU A 298 20.75 4.28 -2.18
N GLN A 299 21.69 4.99 -2.79
CA GLN A 299 22.86 4.40 -3.47
C GLN A 299 23.70 3.47 -2.59
N HIS A 300 23.67 3.65 -1.27
CA HIS A 300 24.43 2.83 -0.31
C HIS A 300 23.57 1.80 0.43
N THR A 301 22.35 1.60 0.00
CA THR A 301 21.42 0.62 0.57
C THR A 301 21.21 -0.55 -0.41
N GLN A 302 20.59 -1.62 0.09
CA GLN A 302 20.16 -2.74 -0.75
C GLN A 302 18.70 -2.63 -1.20
N ALA A 303 17.98 -1.61 -0.72
CA ALA A 303 16.58 -1.43 -1.05
C ALA A 303 16.39 -1.05 -2.52
N GLU A 304 15.35 -1.59 -3.12
CA GLU A 304 14.95 -1.27 -4.49
C GLU A 304 13.92 -0.13 -4.50
N VAL A 305 13.84 0.58 -5.62
CA VAL A 305 12.79 1.57 -5.86
C VAL A 305 12.07 1.24 -7.15
N PHE A 306 10.77 1.04 -7.05
CA PHE A 306 9.91 0.92 -8.22
C PHE A 306 9.20 2.26 -8.44
N LEU A 307 9.38 2.78 -9.65
CA LEU A 307 8.85 4.08 -10.02
C LEU A 307 7.43 3.92 -10.56
N GLY A 308 6.48 4.52 -9.88
CA GLY A 308 5.08 4.59 -10.26
C GLY A 308 4.86 5.61 -11.36
N LEU A 309 5.26 5.28 -12.58
CA LEU A 309 5.21 6.16 -13.76
C LEU A 309 3.91 6.05 -14.54
N ILE A 310 3.09 5.03 -14.28
CA ILE A 310 1.84 4.76 -14.97
C ILE A 310 0.69 5.07 -14.02
N SER A 311 -0.18 6.00 -14.38
CA SER A 311 -1.25 6.47 -13.51
C SER A 311 -2.41 5.49 -13.43
N SER A 312 -2.88 5.19 -12.23
CA SER A 312 -4.13 4.47 -12.01
C SER A 312 -5.37 5.38 -11.99
N LYS A 313 -5.20 6.70 -12.19
CA LYS A 313 -6.26 7.72 -12.07
C LYS A 313 -6.87 8.12 -13.42
N THR A 314 -6.19 7.81 -14.53
CA THR A 314 -6.54 8.33 -15.86
C THR A 314 -6.96 7.23 -16.82
N ASP A 315 -7.92 7.56 -17.70
CA ASP A 315 -8.47 6.65 -18.71
C ASP A 315 -7.75 6.79 -20.07
N TYR A 316 -6.46 7.13 -20.04
CA TYR A 316 -5.58 7.09 -21.22
C TYR A 316 -4.37 6.22 -20.93
N LEU A 317 -3.83 5.58 -21.97
CA LEU A 317 -2.62 4.79 -21.88
C LEU A 317 -1.40 5.70 -22.06
N GLU A 318 -0.44 5.61 -21.16
CA GLU A 318 0.78 6.40 -21.19
C GLU A 318 1.66 6.05 -22.41
N ASN A 319 2.46 7.00 -22.83
CA ASN A 319 3.40 6.78 -23.93
C ASN A 319 4.63 6.01 -23.43
N GLU A 320 4.95 4.89 -24.05
CA GLU A 320 6.10 4.06 -23.71
C GLU A 320 7.43 4.83 -23.76
N GLN A 321 7.60 5.73 -24.74
CA GLN A 321 8.82 6.52 -24.88
C GLN A 321 9.00 7.51 -23.72
N GLU A 322 7.90 8.10 -23.24
CA GLU A 322 7.92 8.97 -22.07
C GLU A 322 8.28 8.22 -20.79
N ILE A 323 7.71 7.03 -20.58
CA ILE A 323 8.08 6.16 -19.46
C ILE A 323 9.57 5.79 -19.54
N SER A 324 10.03 5.39 -20.72
CA SER A 324 11.45 5.04 -20.97
C SER A 324 12.40 6.20 -20.70
N MET A 325 12.02 7.39 -21.12
CA MET A 325 12.79 8.62 -20.88
C MET A 325 12.91 8.91 -19.38
N ARG A 326 11.82 8.77 -18.64
CA ARG A 326 11.80 9.00 -17.20
C ARG A 326 12.59 7.94 -16.43
N LEU A 327 12.56 6.68 -16.86
CA LEU A 327 13.43 5.63 -16.31
C LEU A 327 14.91 5.98 -16.53
N HIS A 328 15.30 6.43 -17.73
CA HIS A 328 16.68 6.90 -17.98
C HIS A 328 17.06 8.12 -17.13
N GLN A 329 16.14 9.04 -16.86
CA GLN A 329 16.41 10.16 -15.96
C GLN A 329 16.71 9.66 -14.53
N ALA A 330 15.95 8.68 -14.04
CA ALA A 330 16.16 8.12 -12.71
C ALA A 330 17.51 7.38 -12.57
N THR A 331 18.06 6.81 -13.67
CA THR A 331 19.38 6.16 -13.64
C THR A 331 20.54 7.12 -13.38
N GLN A 332 20.34 8.42 -13.44
CA GLN A 332 21.32 9.42 -13.03
C GLN A 332 21.55 9.44 -11.51
N TYR A 333 20.56 8.96 -10.74
CA TYR A 333 20.55 9.01 -9.28
C TYR A 333 20.68 7.63 -8.64
N LEU A 334 20.19 6.58 -9.28
CA LEU A 334 20.21 5.23 -8.73
C LEU A 334 20.51 4.19 -9.84
N PRO A 335 21.37 3.19 -9.61
CA PRO A 335 21.67 2.17 -10.61
C PRO A 335 20.42 1.44 -11.10
N LEU A 336 20.36 1.08 -12.39
CA LEU A 336 19.22 0.40 -13.01
C LEU A 336 18.83 -0.90 -12.27
N GLN A 337 19.81 -1.60 -11.69
CA GLN A 337 19.59 -2.83 -10.92
C GLN A 337 18.75 -2.62 -9.65
N GLN A 338 18.80 -1.41 -9.08
CA GLN A 338 17.98 -1.03 -7.92
C GLN A 338 16.65 -0.39 -8.34
N LEU A 339 16.43 -0.13 -9.63
CA LEU A 339 15.19 0.43 -10.16
C LEU A 339 14.25 -0.69 -10.65
N GLY A 340 12.96 -0.38 -10.63
CA GLY A 340 11.89 -1.14 -11.26
C GLY A 340 10.76 -0.20 -11.68
N LEU A 341 9.71 -0.74 -12.27
CA LEU A 341 8.54 -0.02 -12.74
C LEU A 341 7.29 -0.50 -12.02
N CYS A 342 6.44 0.41 -11.57
CA CYS A 342 5.14 0.07 -11.03
C CYS A 342 4.04 1.04 -11.50
N LEU A 343 2.80 0.70 -11.17
CA LEU A 343 1.70 1.65 -11.23
C LEU A 343 1.88 2.70 -10.12
N GLN A 344 1.33 3.88 -10.35
CA GLN A 344 1.39 4.98 -9.37
C GLN A 344 0.67 4.62 -8.05
N SER A 345 -0.45 3.91 -8.13
CA SER A 345 -1.22 3.36 -7.01
C SER A 345 -2.08 2.19 -7.51
N GLY A 346 -2.91 1.61 -6.63
CA GLY A 346 -3.94 0.67 -7.04
C GLY A 346 -5.06 1.35 -7.85
N PHE A 347 -5.84 0.57 -8.57
CA PHE A 347 -6.98 1.09 -9.36
C PHE A 347 -8.21 1.38 -8.49
N ALA A 348 -8.27 0.84 -7.29
CA ALA A 348 -9.43 0.98 -6.41
C ALA A 348 -9.06 0.87 -4.92
N SER A 349 -8.60 1.96 -4.35
CA SER A 349 -8.31 2.07 -2.90
C SER A 349 -9.58 1.98 -2.03
N SER A 350 -10.75 2.13 -2.64
CA SER A 350 -12.06 1.91 -2.05
C SER A 350 -12.97 1.15 -3.02
N GLU A 351 -14.12 0.69 -2.53
CA GLU A 351 -15.07 -0.06 -3.36
C GLU A 351 -15.61 0.74 -4.55
N GLU A 352 -15.61 2.08 -4.48
CA GLU A 352 -16.00 2.96 -5.58
C GLU A 352 -15.04 2.82 -6.76
N GLY A 353 -13.73 2.73 -6.49
CA GLY A 353 -12.68 2.67 -7.50
C GLY A 353 -12.44 3.98 -8.25
N ASN A 354 -11.45 3.97 -9.11
CA ASN A 354 -11.11 5.10 -9.97
C ASN A 354 -12.02 5.18 -11.21
N LYS A 355 -12.09 6.37 -11.81
CA LYS A 355 -12.95 6.69 -12.97
C LYS A 355 -12.20 6.40 -14.26
N LEU A 356 -11.96 5.13 -14.55
CA LEU A 356 -11.39 4.66 -15.81
C LEU A 356 -12.17 3.41 -16.27
N ALA A 357 -12.09 3.10 -17.56
CA ALA A 357 -12.72 1.92 -18.12
C ALA A 357 -12.14 0.64 -17.48
N TYR A 358 -12.99 -0.35 -17.19
CA TYR A 358 -12.57 -1.60 -16.57
C TYR A 358 -11.42 -2.29 -17.34
N ALA A 359 -11.47 -2.24 -18.67
CA ALA A 359 -10.42 -2.81 -19.52
C ALA A 359 -9.10 -2.02 -19.48
N MET A 360 -9.14 -0.70 -19.18
CA MET A 360 -7.94 0.14 -19.18
C MET A 360 -6.92 -0.29 -18.13
N GLN A 361 -7.36 -0.82 -16.99
CA GLN A 361 -6.43 -1.33 -15.97
C GLN A 361 -5.55 -2.46 -16.53
N TRP A 362 -6.07 -3.30 -17.39
CA TRP A 362 -5.32 -4.40 -18.00
C TRP A 362 -4.33 -3.90 -19.05
N GLU A 363 -4.72 -2.91 -19.85
CA GLU A 363 -3.83 -2.31 -20.84
C GLU A 363 -2.64 -1.58 -20.17
N LYS A 364 -2.87 -0.94 -19.01
CA LYS A 364 -1.79 -0.31 -18.23
C LYS A 364 -0.81 -1.34 -17.65
N ILE A 365 -1.29 -2.49 -17.18
CA ILE A 365 -0.42 -3.59 -16.71
C ILE A 365 0.37 -4.19 -17.88
N LYS A 366 -0.26 -4.40 -19.04
CA LYS A 366 0.45 -4.86 -20.25
C LYS A 366 1.57 -3.89 -20.63
N LEU A 367 1.27 -2.59 -20.66
CA LEU A 367 2.27 -1.55 -20.95
C LEU A 367 3.42 -1.59 -19.95
N MET A 368 3.12 -1.67 -18.65
CA MET A 368 4.12 -1.79 -17.59
C MET A 368 5.06 -2.97 -17.83
N ASN A 369 4.50 -4.17 -18.07
CA ASN A 369 5.28 -5.38 -18.31
C ASN A 369 6.07 -5.31 -19.61
N GLN A 370 5.52 -4.71 -20.68
CA GLN A 370 6.22 -4.51 -21.96
C GLN A 370 7.44 -3.59 -21.80
N VAL A 371 7.28 -2.47 -21.10
CA VAL A 371 8.39 -1.54 -20.85
C VAL A 371 9.44 -2.21 -19.96
N ALA A 372 9.03 -2.89 -18.90
CA ALA A 372 9.97 -3.55 -17.99
C ALA A 372 10.81 -4.60 -18.71
N LYS A 373 10.23 -5.45 -19.58
CA LYS A 373 10.96 -6.45 -20.38
C LYS A 373 12.04 -5.84 -21.30
N LYS A 374 11.96 -4.56 -21.65
CA LYS A 374 12.99 -3.86 -22.47
C LYS A 374 14.15 -3.35 -21.62
N PHE A 375 13.92 -2.98 -20.38
CA PHE A 375 14.93 -2.47 -19.47
C PHE A 375 15.62 -3.57 -18.67
N TRP A 376 14.88 -4.61 -18.36
CA TRP A 376 15.34 -5.79 -17.58
C TRP A 376 14.96 -7.08 -18.32
N PRO A 377 15.68 -7.42 -19.42
CA PRO A 377 15.41 -8.57 -20.28
C PRO A 377 15.66 -9.93 -19.60
#